data_b7930bb8b38df5cb744ff32046db55a7
#
_entry.id   b7930bb8b38df5cb744ff32046db55a7
#
_cell.length_a   1.000
_cell.length_b   1.000
_cell.length_c   1.000
_cell.angle_alpha   90.00
_cell.angle_beta   90.00
_cell.angle_gamma   90.00
#
_symmetry.space_group_name_H-M   'P 1'
#
loop_
_entity.id
_entity.type
_entity.pdbx_description
1 polymer ?
#
loop_
_entity_poly.entity_id
_entity_poly.type
_entity_poly.pdbx_seq_one_letter_code
_entity_poly.pdbx_strand_id
1 'polypeptide(L)'
;MKFLTWLLALVVALAPVPAAAERIRDLGQFEGLRANQLTGYGVVVGLQGTGDDNLQYVTEAMRGVSERLGLQLPPGVSPNLRNAAAVVITAELPAFAKPGQRLDVTVSAIGQARSLRGGSLIMTPLIGADGQIYAIAQGNVAVGGLGASARDGSQVAINVPTVGRIADGGTVERAVATGFDSAGSLRFNLHQADFLTASRVRDAINTRFPGTARIGDGVSIELTLPMGNDVRSGMLAEIEMLAVTPAPKAARVIVNSRTGTVVINQAVRLAPAAISHGKLVLRIEEAPMVVQPAPFSRGETAVEESSTISVEQEASRIALMPGAANLAEIVDALNLLGVGATDLIVILESLKQAGSLQAEMVVL
;
A
#
# COMPACT_ATOMS: atom_id res chain seq x y z
N MET A 1 35.59 29.85 30.96
CA MET A 1 34.15 29.73 30.65
C MET A 1 33.85 29.33 29.19
N LYS A 2 34.59 29.76 28.17
CA LYS A 2 34.34 29.39 26.74
C LYS A 2 34.62 27.90 26.40
N PHE A 3 35.54 27.24 27.12
CA PHE A 3 35.85 25.82 26.89
C PHE A 3 34.74 24.88 27.42
N LEU A 4 34.05 25.25 28.49
CA LEU A 4 32.97 24.45 29.06
C LEU A 4 31.71 24.49 28.20
N THR A 5 31.46 25.59 27.52
CA THR A 5 30.32 25.73 26.58
C THR A 5 30.52 24.93 25.29
N TRP A 6 31.76 24.78 24.82
CA TRP A 6 32.08 23.94 23.66
C TRP A 6 31.97 22.45 23.97
N LEU A 7 32.34 22.05 25.19
CA LEU A 7 32.19 20.64 25.61
C LEU A 7 30.72 20.25 25.80
N LEU A 8 29.88 21.17 26.28
CA LEU A 8 28.45 20.94 26.42
C LEU A 8 27.74 20.86 25.02
N ALA A 9 28.18 21.64 24.05
CA ALA A 9 27.66 21.61 22.68
C ALA A 9 28.05 20.31 21.95
N LEU A 10 29.23 19.76 22.22
CA LEU A 10 29.69 18.50 21.64
C LEU A 10 28.92 17.29 22.18
N VAL A 11 28.56 17.29 23.47
CA VAL A 11 27.77 16.21 24.08
C VAL A 11 26.34 16.17 23.56
N VAL A 12 25.75 17.31 23.19
CA VAL A 12 24.42 17.38 22.60
C VAL A 12 24.38 16.87 21.15
N ALA A 13 25.53 16.98 20.43
CA ALA A 13 25.64 16.50 19.03
C ALA A 13 25.77 14.98 18.91
N LEU A 14 26.12 14.27 20.00
CA LEU A 14 26.24 12.80 20.05
C LEU A 14 24.99 12.11 20.63
N ALA A 15 23.88 12.80 20.81
CA ALA A 15 22.65 12.13 21.22
C ALA A 15 22.22 11.17 20.09
N PRO A 16 22.09 9.83 20.37
CA PRO A 16 21.61 8.90 19.36
C PRO A 16 20.25 9.40 18.90
N VAL A 17 20.08 9.57 17.60
CA VAL A 17 18.76 9.88 17.00
C VAL A 17 17.82 8.78 17.47
N PRO A 18 16.77 9.08 18.26
CA PRO A 18 15.87 8.05 18.74
C PRO A 18 15.26 7.39 17.49
N ALA A 19 15.44 6.07 17.35
CA ALA A 19 14.71 5.31 16.37
C ALA A 19 13.24 5.69 16.54
N ALA A 20 12.60 6.17 15.45
CA ALA A 20 11.25 6.69 15.53
C ALA A 20 10.33 5.60 16.07
N ALA A 21 9.75 5.83 17.25
CA ALA A 21 8.77 4.93 17.80
C ALA A 21 7.48 5.09 17.00
N GLU A 22 6.96 3.99 16.50
CA GLU A 22 5.69 3.91 15.79
C GLU A 22 4.61 3.45 16.77
N ARG A 23 3.35 3.83 16.54
CA ARG A 23 2.24 3.33 17.37
C ARG A 23 1.87 1.92 16.93
N ILE A 24 1.38 1.10 17.85
CA ILE A 24 0.94 -0.27 17.51
C ILE A 24 -0.06 -0.26 16.34
N ARG A 25 -1.02 0.67 16.33
CA ARG A 25 -1.99 0.82 15.22
C ARG A 25 -1.36 1.01 13.83
N ASP A 26 -0.15 1.56 13.78
CA ASP A 26 0.55 1.83 12.52
C ASP A 26 1.38 0.61 12.06
N LEU A 27 1.61 -0.36 12.96
CA LEU A 27 2.37 -1.58 12.74
C LEU A 27 1.52 -2.76 12.26
N GLY A 28 0.20 -2.75 12.49
CA GLY A 28 -0.67 -3.88 12.19
C GLY A 28 -2.15 -3.55 12.32
N GLN A 29 -2.96 -4.60 12.30
CA GLN A 29 -4.41 -4.50 12.44
C GLN A 29 -4.97 -5.67 13.25
N PHE A 30 -6.11 -5.45 13.88
CA PHE A 30 -6.81 -6.51 14.58
C PHE A 30 -7.56 -7.42 13.59
N GLU A 31 -7.50 -8.73 13.84
CA GLU A 31 -8.23 -9.72 13.05
C GLU A 31 -9.74 -9.51 13.17
N GLY A 32 -10.44 -9.67 12.04
CA GLY A 32 -11.90 -9.46 11.98
C GLY A 32 -12.35 -8.01 11.90
N LEU A 33 -11.44 -7.03 12.02
CA LEU A 33 -11.74 -5.60 11.92
C LEU A 33 -11.37 -5.01 10.54
N ARG A 34 -11.46 -5.81 9.49
CA ARG A 34 -11.22 -5.36 8.12
C ARG A 34 -12.50 -4.86 7.47
N ALA A 35 -12.35 -3.98 6.51
CA ALA A 35 -13.43 -3.66 5.59
C ALA A 35 -13.74 -4.87 4.69
N ASN A 36 -15.03 -5.07 4.38
CA ASN A 36 -15.50 -6.15 3.54
C ASN A 36 -15.98 -5.58 2.20
N GLN A 37 -15.56 -6.24 1.11
CA GLN A 37 -15.98 -5.85 -0.23
C GLN A 37 -17.38 -6.36 -0.51
N LEU A 38 -18.27 -5.47 -0.96
CA LEU A 38 -19.62 -5.81 -1.41
C LEU A 38 -19.71 -5.63 -2.91
N THR A 39 -20.45 -6.53 -3.55
CA THR A 39 -20.71 -6.48 -4.99
C THR A 39 -22.19 -6.66 -5.26
N GLY A 40 -22.72 -5.91 -6.20
CA GLY A 40 -24.09 -6.03 -6.66
C GLY A 40 -24.18 -5.96 -8.18
N TYR A 41 -25.26 -6.47 -8.71
CA TYR A 41 -25.59 -6.40 -10.12
C TYR A 41 -26.91 -5.67 -10.28
N GLY A 42 -26.92 -4.60 -11.07
CA GLY A 42 -28.08 -3.73 -11.17
C GLY A 42 -28.23 -3.06 -12.53
N VAL A 43 -29.20 -2.15 -12.57
CA VAL A 43 -29.50 -1.38 -13.79
C VAL A 43 -29.52 0.10 -13.47
N VAL A 44 -28.83 0.87 -14.29
CA VAL A 44 -28.93 2.34 -14.33
C VAL A 44 -29.93 2.72 -15.41
N VAL A 45 -30.89 3.55 -15.06
CA VAL A 45 -31.94 4.05 -15.97
C VAL A 45 -31.86 5.56 -16.15
N GLY A 46 -32.60 6.10 -17.13
CA GLY A 46 -32.63 7.55 -17.41
C GLY A 46 -31.47 8.06 -18.27
N LEU A 47 -30.73 7.16 -18.91
CA LEU A 47 -29.66 7.51 -19.84
C LEU A 47 -30.23 8.05 -21.15
N GLN A 48 -29.74 9.20 -21.61
CA GLN A 48 -30.25 9.84 -22.83
C GLN A 48 -29.62 9.23 -24.11
N GLY A 49 -29.97 7.96 -24.42
CA GLY A 49 -29.47 7.26 -25.58
C GLY A 49 -28.01 6.79 -25.49
N THR A 50 -27.39 6.86 -24.30
CA THR A 50 -26.03 6.42 -24.04
C THR A 50 -25.91 5.06 -23.37
N GLY A 51 -27.06 4.41 -23.11
CA GLY A 51 -27.15 3.09 -22.50
C GLY A 51 -26.71 1.95 -23.43
N ASP A 52 -27.05 0.73 -23.04
CA ASP A 52 -26.67 -0.48 -23.78
C ASP A 52 -27.44 -0.65 -25.07
N ASP A 53 -26.74 -0.94 -26.14
CA ASP A 53 -27.35 -1.27 -27.46
C ASP A 53 -27.78 -2.76 -27.51
N ASN A 54 -27.30 -3.63 -26.61
CA ASN A 54 -27.65 -5.05 -26.58
C ASN A 54 -28.80 -5.32 -25.62
N LEU A 55 -29.98 -5.55 -26.22
CA LEU A 55 -31.26 -5.69 -25.54
C LEU A 55 -31.39 -6.90 -24.61
N GLN A 56 -30.75 -8.03 -24.89
CA GLN A 56 -30.97 -9.25 -24.13
C GLN A 56 -30.51 -9.13 -22.67
N TYR A 57 -29.37 -8.58 -22.45
CA TYR A 57 -28.78 -8.45 -21.12
C TYR A 57 -29.55 -7.48 -20.22
N VAL A 58 -29.92 -6.32 -20.78
CA VAL A 58 -30.71 -5.30 -20.07
C VAL A 58 -32.14 -5.78 -19.83
N THR A 59 -32.71 -6.50 -20.80
CA THR A 59 -34.07 -7.05 -20.69
C THR A 59 -34.15 -8.10 -19.58
N GLU A 60 -33.18 -8.99 -19.45
CA GLU A 60 -33.14 -9.98 -18.37
C GLU A 60 -32.93 -9.33 -17.00
N ALA A 61 -32.00 -8.37 -16.91
CA ALA A 61 -31.78 -7.62 -15.68
C ALA A 61 -33.04 -6.82 -15.28
N MET A 62 -33.73 -6.17 -16.23
CA MET A 62 -34.99 -5.48 -15.96
C MET A 62 -36.13 -6.43 -15.62
N ARG A 63 -36.19 -7.61 -16.24
CA ARG A 63 -37.21 -8.61 -15.87
C ARG A 63 -37.02 -9.04 -14.41
N GLY A 64 -35.80 -9.34 -13.98
CA GLY A 64 -35.53 -9.67 -12.57
C GLY A 64 -35.87 -8.55 -11.59
N VAL A 65 -35.70 -7.28 -11.97
CA VAL A 65 -36.13 -6.13 -11.16
C VAL A 65 -37.63 -5.96 -11.16
N SER A 66 -38.26 -6.08 -12.34
CA SER A 66 -39.73 -5.96 -12.48
C SER A 66 -40.46 -7.05 -11.72
N GLU A 67 -39.99 -8.29 -11.76
CA GLU A 67 -40.56 -9.41 -10.99
C GLU A 67 -40.51 -9.15 -9.48
N ARG A 68 -39.41 -8.59 -8.98
CA ARG A 68 -39.26 -8.21 -7.57
C ARG A 68 -40.19 -7.08 -7.17
N LEU A 69 -40.56 -6.20 -8.09
CA LEU A 69 -41.52 -5.10 -7.88
C LEU A 69 -42.97 -5.50 -8.19
N GLY A 70 -43.21 -6.76 -8.52
CA GLY A 70 -44.54 -7.27 -8.83
C GLY A 70 -45.06 -6.87 -10.21
N LEU A 71 -44.18 -6.36 -11.09
CA LEU A 71 -44.51 -5.98 -12.46
C LEU A 71 -44.15 -7.13 -13.40
N GLN A 72 -45.14 -7.68 -14.14
CA GLN A 72 -44.88 -8.66 -15.20
C GLN A 72 -44.85 -7.95 -16.54
N LEU A 73 -43.69 -8.01 -17.22
CA LEU A 73 -43.56 -7.56 -18.59
C LEU A 73 -44.26 -8.55 -19.52
N PRO A 74 -45.12 -8.09 -20.45
CA PRO A 74 -45.80 -8.98 -21.39
C PRO A 74 -44.77 -9.75 -22.25
N PRO A 75 -44.99 -11.02 -22.53
CA PRO A 75 -44.11 -11.78 -23.40
C PRO A 75 -44.04 -11.15 -24.83
N GLY A 76 -42.85 -10.97 -25.36
CA GLY A 76 -42.62 -10.44 -26.70
C GLY A 76 -42.39 -8.92 -26.79
N VAL A 77 -42.52 -8.16 -25.71
CA VAL A 77 -42.13 -6.74 -25.71
C VAL A 77 -40.61 -6.63 -25.52
N SER A 78 -39.93 -6.22 -26.52
CA SER A 78 -38.51 -5.79 -26.49
C SER A 78 -38.49 -4.25 -26.37
N PRO A 79 -38.36 -3.67 -25.18
CA PRO A 79 -38.21 -2.23 -25.09
C PRO A 79 -36.87 -1.82 -25.70
N ASN A 80 -36.89 -0.77 -26.52
CA ASN A 80 -35.67 -0.19 -27.09
C ASN A 80 -34.98 0.64 -26.00
N LEU A 81 -34.09 0.02 -25.23
CA LEU A 81 -33.65 0.53 -23.95
C LEU A 81 -32.26 1.21 -23.99
N ARG A 82 -31.97 1.98 -25.04
CA ARG A 82 -30.77 2.85 -25.04
C ARG A 82 -30.72 3.82 -23.82
N ASN A 83 -31.79 3.87 -23.06
CA ASN A 83 -31.89 4.68 -21.85
C ASN A 83 -31.56 3.90 -20.55
N ALA A 84 -31.13 2.64 -20.67
CA ALA A 84 -30.74 1.81 -19.55
C ALA A 84 -29.39 1.13 -19.81
N ALA A 85 -28.66 0.84 -18.74
CA ALA A 85 -27.40 0.12 -18.79
C ALA A 85 -27.31 -0.90 -17.65
N ALA A 86 -26.81 -2.09 -17.97
CA ALA A 86 -26.42 -3.08 -16.97
C ALA A 86 -25.11 -2.68 -16.29
N VAL A 87 -25.09 -2.75 -14.98
CA VAL A 87 -23.95 -2.28 -14.18
C VAL A 87 -23.56 -3.27 -13.08
N VAL A 88 -22.27 -3.31 -12.78
CA VAL A 88 -21.75 -3.83 -11.52
C VAL A 88 -21.62 -2.68 -10.54
N ILE A 89 -22.02 -2.93 -9.32
CA ILE A 89 -21.90 -2.01 -8.20
C ILE A 89 -20.91 -2.59 -7.22
N THR A 90 -19.98 -1.79 -6.76
CA THR A 90 -19.03 -2.16 -5.71
C THR A 90 -19.10 -1.16 -4.58
N ALA A 91 -19.01 -1.66 -3.35
CA ALA A 91 -18.95 -0.84 -2.15
C ALA A 91 -18.00 -1.48 -1.13
N GLU A 92 -17.49 -0.67 -0.24
CA GLU A 92 -16.69 -1.10 0.88
C GLU A 92 -17.52 -0.97 2.16
N LEU A 93 -17.74 -2.09 2.85
CA LEU A 93 -18.46 -2.13 4.12
C LEU A 93 -17.41 -2.05 5.25
N PRO A 94 -17.31 -0.93 5.97
CA PRO A 94 -16.37 -0.80 7.07
C PRO A 94 -16.64 -1.83 8.17
N ALA A 95 -15.60 -2.19 8.91
CA ALA A 95 -15.78 -2.92 10.14
C ALA A 95 -16.71 -2.13 11.07
N PHE A 96 -17.53 -2.84 11.86
CA PHE A 96 -18.50 -2.24 12.79
C PHE A 96 -19.61 -1.41 12.15
N ALA A 97 -19.77 -1.44 10.83
CA ALA A 97 -20.90 -0.77 10.19
C ALA A 97 -22.23 -1.25 10.78
N LYS A 98 -23.12 -0.32 11.09
CA LYS A 98 -24.43 -0.61 11.69
C LYS A 98 -25.53 -0.45 10.65
N PRO A 99 -26.63 -1.20 10.76
CA PRO A 99 -27.82 -1.00 9.92
C PRO A 99 -28.26 0.46 9.91
N GLY A 100 -28.60 0.97 8.73
CA GLY A 100 -28.94 2.37 8.50
C GLY A 100 -27.77 3.31 8.17
N GLN A 101 -26.53 2.89 8.33
CA GLN A 101 -25.37 3.69 7.90
C GLN A 101 -25.27 3.77 6.37
N ARG A 102 -24.75 4.90 5.89
CA ARG A 102 -24.59 5.17 4.47
C ARG A 102 -23.20 4.76 4.00
N LEU A 103 -23.14 4.26 2.77
CA LEU A 103 -21.94 3.85 2.08
C LEU A 103 -21.84 4.54 0.72
N ASP A 104 -20.64 4.88 0.33
CA ASP A 104 -20.37 5.26 -1.04
C ASP A 104 -20.35 4.03 -1.94
N VAL A 105 -20.94 4.13 -3.10
CA VAL A 105 -20.94 3.05 -4.07
C VAL A 105 -20.34 3.49 -5.39
N THR A 106 -19.58 2.60 -6.03
CA THR A 106 -19.06 2.77 -7.36
C THR A 106 -19.91 1.93 -8.32
N VAL A 107 -20.30 2.53 -9.43
CA VAL A 107 -21.16 1.93 -10.45
C VAL A 107 -20.38 1.88 -11.75
N SER A 108 -20.21 0.69 -12.33
CA SER A 108 -19.46 0.45 -13.54
C SER A 108 -20.30 -0.27 -14.59
N ALA A 109 -20.37 0.22 -15.81
CA ALA A 109 -21.10 -0.42 -16.89
C ALA A 109 -20.42 -1.74 -17.27
N ILE A 110 -21.24 -2.79 -17.48
CA ILE A 110 -20.75 -4.11 -17.93
C ILE A 110 -20.94 -4.27 -19.44
N GLY A 111 -21.97 -3.61 -19.98
CA GLY A 111 -22.37 -3.73 -21.37
C GLY A 111 -21.66 -2.73 -22.27
N GLN A 112 -22.36 -2.31 -23.30
CA GLN A 112 -21.87 -1.38 -24.33
C GLN A 112 -22.26 0.08 -24.09
N ALA A 113 -22.72 0.40 -22.87
CA ALA A 113 -23.11 1.75 -22.52
C ALA A 113 -21.94 2.71 -22.70
N ARG A 114 -22.19 3.81 -23.42
CA ARG A 114 -21.19 4.82 -23.74
C ARG A 114 -20.95 5.80 -22.57
N SER A 115 -21.99 6.02 -21.74
CA SER A 115 -21.92 6.88 -20.58
C SER A 115 -23.03 6.57 -19.60
N LEU A 116 -22.74 6.64 -18.30
CA LEU A 116 -23.73 6.53 -17.21
C LEU A 116 -24.19 7.91 -16.72
N ARG A 117 -23.77 9.00 -17.39
CA ARG A 117 -24.08 10.38 -16.96
C ARG A 117 -25.57 10.67 -17.00
N GLY A 118 -26.09 11.24 -15.94
CA GLY A 118 -27.51 11.59 -15.77
C GLY A 118 -28.40 10.39 -15.44
N GLY A 119 -27.84 9.19 -15.35
CA GLY A 119 -28.57 8.00 -14.98
C GLY A 119 -28.78 7.87 -13.47
N SER A 120 -29.79 7.09 -13.10
CA SER A 120 -30.10 6.71 -11.73
C SER A 120 -30.05 5.20 -11.57
N LEU A 121 -29.35 4.73 -10.55
CA LEU A 121 -29.29 3.33 -10.17
C LEU A 121 -30.60 2.94 -9.48
N ILE A 122 -31.25 1.90 -9.99
CA ILE A 122 -32.42 1.30 -9.35
C ILE A 122 -31.95 0.52 -8.10
N MET A 123 -32.83 0.40 -7.11
CA MET A 123 -32.58 -0.34 -5.88
C MET A 123 -31.94 -1.71 -6.16
N THR A 124 -30.72 -1.89 -5.72
CA THR A 124 -29.89 -3.05 -6.00
C THR A 124 -29.28 -3.60 -4.70
N PRO A 125 -29.46 -4.91 -4.40
CA PRO A 125 -28.82 -5.53 -3.26
C PRO A 125 -27.31 -5.67 -3.49
N LEU A 126 -26.53 -5.40 -2.46
CA LEU A 126 -25.09 -5.63 -2.42
C LEU A 126 -24.80 -6.83 -1.54
N ILE A 127 -24.11 -7.81 -2.11
CA ILE A 127 -23.80 -9.10 -1.49
C ILE A 127 -22.31 -9.18 -1.10
N GLY A 128 -22.05 -9.84 0.02
CA GLY A 128 -20.70 -10.19 0.45
C GLY A 128 -20.20 -11.47 -0.21
N ALA A 129 -18.95 -11.85 0.12
CA ALA A 129 -18.32 -13.07 -0.39
C ALA A 129 -19.05 -14.37 0.04
N ASP A 130 -19.83 -14.30 1.10
CA ASP A 130 -20.68 -15.40 1.62
C ASP A 130 -22.04 -15.51 0.92
N GLY A 131 -22.32 -14.65 -0.07
CA GLY A 131 -23.59 -14.60 -0.79
C GLY A 131 -24.75 -13.94 -0.04
N GLN A 132 -24.50 -13.37 1.14
CA GLN A 132 -25.53 -12.68 1.93
C GLN A 132 -25.63 -11.21 1.54
N ILE A 133 -26.86 -10.64 1.65
CA ILE A 133 -27.10 -9.22 1.40
C ILE A 133 -26.71 -8.43 2.66
N TYR A 134 -25.83 -7.46 2.50
CA TYR A 134 -25.36 -6.58 3.57
C TYR A 134 -25.79 -5.13 3.40
N ALA A 135 -26.00 -4.68 2.17
CA ALA A 135 -26.46 -3.33 1.90
C ALA A 135 -27.36 -3.28 0.68
N ILE A 136 -28.08 -2.17 0.54
CA ILE A 136 -28.88 -1.86 -0.64
C ILE A 136 -28.38 -0.56 -1.24
N ALA A 137 -28.11 -0.54 -2.54
CA ALA A 137 -27.65 0.63 -3.27
C ALA A 137 -28.72 1.22 -4.18
N GLN A 138 -28.85 2.55 -4.20
CA GLN A 138 -29.71 3.30 -5.12
C GLN A 138 -29.28 4.76 -5.21
N GLY A 139 -29.65 5.44 -6.29
CA GLY A 139 -29.46 6.89 -6.41
C GLY A 139 -28.89 7.35 -7.73
N ASN A 140 -28.68 8.65 -7.85
CA ASN A 140 -28.20 9.28 -9.05
C ASN A 140 -26.67 9.09 -9.22
N VAL A 141 -26.25 8.64 -10.40
CA VAL A 141 -24.86 8.35 -10.69
C VAL A 141 -24.12 9.65 -11.06
N ALA A 142 -23.17 10.03 -10.22
CA ALA A 142 -22.25 11.12 -10.52
C ALA A 142 -21.06 10.57 -11.33
N VAL A 143 -20.98 10.96 -12.59
CA VAL A 143 -19.90 10.57 -13.50
C VAL A 143 -18.90 11.72 -13.61
N GLY A 144 -17.64 11.47 -13.26
CA GLY A 144 -16.55 12.42 -13.45
C GLY A 144 -16.08 12.40 -14.91
N GLY A 145 -15.88 13.60 -15.50
CA GLY A 145 -15.32 13.78 -16.83
C GLY A 145 -16.30 14.30 -17.89
N LEU A 146 -15.71 14.82 -18.97
CA LEU A 146 -16.40 15.33 -20.17
C LEU A 146 -16.08 14.37 -21.34
N GLY A 147 -17.10 13.77 -21.91
CA GLY A 147 -17.05 13.16 -23.22
C GLY A 147 -17.74 14.06 -24.21
N ALA A 148 -17.06 14.56 -25.23
CA ALA A 148 -17.65 15.24 -26.36
C ALA A 148 -17.38 14.42 -27.61
N SER A 149 -18.44 14.06 -28.35
CA SER A 149 -18.34 13.48 -29.69
C SER A 149 -18.84 14.50 -30.70
N ALA A 150 -18.03 14.79 -31.70
CA ALA A 150 -18.41 15.65 -32.80
C ALA A 150 -19.02 14.82 -33.93
N ARG A 151 -19.80 15.45 -34.82
CA ARG A 151 -20.46 14.80 -35.99
C ARG A 151 -19.49 14.23 -37.01
N ASP A 152 -18.24 14.61 -36.96
CA ASP A 152 -17.14 14.16 -37.83
C ASP A 152 -16.46 12.86 -37.38
N GLY A 153 -16.93 12.27 -36.24
CA GLY A 153 -16.36 11.05 -35.66
C GLY A 153 -15.21 11.29 -34.69
N SER A 154 -14.81 12.54 -34.43
CA SER A 154 -13.81 12.83 -33.42
C SER A 154 -14.40 12.71 -32.02
N GLN A 155 -13.74 11.92 -31.14
CA GLN A 155 -14.10 11.76 -29.73
C GLN A 155 -12.98 12.31 -28.85
N VAL A 156 -13.31 13.25 -28.01
CA VAL A 156 -12.46 13.67 -26.89
C VAL A 156 -13.09 13.12 -25.61
N ALA A 157 -12.49 12.07 -25.05
CA ALA A 157 -12.88 11.53 -23.75
C ALA A 157 -11.84 11.93 -22.70
N ILE A 158 -12.23 12.81 -21.79
CA ILE A 158 -11.46 13.11 -20.59
C ILE A 158 -12.16 12.37 -19.46
N ASN A 159 -11.51 11.34 -18.92
CA ASN A 159 -12.00 10.33 -17.96
C ASN A 159 -13.01 9.32 -18.56
N VAL A 160 -13.18 8.22 -17.81
CA VAL A 160 -14.01 7.06 -18.24
C VAL A 160 -15.49 7.34 -17.92
N PRO A 161 -16.34 7.64 -18.93
CA PRO A 161 -17.73 8.02 -18.70
C PRO A 161 -18.63 6.83 -18.32
N THR A 162 -18.09 5.61 -18.35
CA THR A 162 -18.79 4.35 -18.03
C THR A 162 -18.65 3.93 -16.57
N VAL A 163 -17.94 4.72 -15.76
CA VAL A 163 -17.81 4.54 -14.32
C VAL A 163 -18.27 5.80 -13.60
N GLY A 164 -19.07 5.62 -12.56
CA GLY A 164 -19.56 6.71 -11.74
C GLY A 164 -19.63 6.33 -10.27
N ARG A 165 -19.84 7.32 -9.42
CA ARG A 165 -19.99 7.16 -7.97
C ARG A 165 -21.35 7.71 -7.52
N ILE A 166 -21.94 7.07 -6.55
CA ILE A 166 -23.10 7.58 -5.82
C ILE A 166 -22.65 7.78 -4.38
N ALA A 167 -22.45 9.04 -4.00
CA ALA A 167 -22.14 9.38 -2.62
C ALA A 167 -23.33 9.01 -1.74
N ASP A 168 -23.06 8.35 -0.60
CA ASP A 168 -24.09 7.86 0.31
C ASP A 168 -25.19 7.01 -0.36
N GLY A 169 -24.87 6.40 -1.51
CA GLY A 169 -25.84 5.66 -2.33
C GLY A 169 -26.18 4.27 -1.81
N GLY A 170 -25.37 3.71 -0.92
CA GLY A 170 -25.62 2.44 -0.24
C GLY A 170 -26.17 2.63 1.17
N THR A 171 -27.09 1.80 1.58
CA THR A 171 -27.58 1.73 2.98
C THR A 171 -27.26 0.35 3.53
N VAL A 172 -26.58 0.28 4.68
CA VAL A 172 -26.29 -0.97 5.37
C VAL A 172 -27.58 -1.56 5.93
N GLU A 173 -27.86 -2.80 5.60
CA GLU A 173 -29.03 -3.55 6.11
C GLU A 173 -28.63 -4.56 7.19
N ARG A 174 -27.40 -5.09 7.10
CA ARG A 174 -26.90 -6.09 8.03
C ARG A 174 -25.45 -5.77 8.43
N ALA A 175 -25.16 -5.85 9.73
CA ALA A 175 -23.80 -5.78 10.24
C ALA A 175 -23.04 -7.08 10.00
N VAL A 176 -21.74 -7.00 9.76
CA VAL A 176 -20.85 -8.16 9.73
C VAL A 176 -20.49 -8.56 11.16
N ALA A 177 -20.54 -9.85 11.45
CA ALA A 177 -20.05 -10.37 12.72
C ALA A 177 -18.52 -10.30 12.76
N THR A 178 -17.97 -9.46 13.60
CA THR A 178 -16.51 -9.25 13.70
C THR A 178 -15.82 -10.19 14.70
N GLY A 179 -16.58 -10.99 15.45
CA GLY A 179 -16.02 -11.76 16.59
C GLY A 179 -15.62 -10.89 17.78
N PHE A 180 -15.68 -9.57 17.65
CA PHE A 180 -15.30 -8.62 18.70
C PHE A 180 -16.09 -8.81 19.98
N ASP A 181 -17.38 -9.11 19.85
CA ASP A 181 -18.30 -9.23 20.99
C ASP A 181 -18.27 -10.61 21.66
N SER A 182 -17.84 -11.66 20.96
CA SER A 182 -18.01 -13.05 21.37
C SER A 182 -16.75 -13.77 21.80
N ALA A 183 -15.58 -13.36 21.34
CA ALA A 183 -14.33 -14.03 21.63
C ALA A 183 -13.65 -13.48 22.89
N GLY A 184 -13.17 -14.35 23.79
CA GLY A 184 -12.31 -13.97 24.92
C GLY A 184 -10.89 -13.57 24.50
N SER A 185 -10.51 -13.85 23.24
CA SER A 185 -9.23 -13.48 22.65
C SER A 185 -9.44 -12.73 21.34
N LEU A 186 -8.56 -11.79 21.05
CA LEU A 186 -8.47 -11.08 19.80
C LEU A 186 -7.04 -11.21 19.29
N ARG A 187 -6.85 -11.32 17.96
CA ARG A 187 -5.53 -11.40 17.38
C ARG A 187 -5.17 -10.07 16.72
N PHE A 188 -3.96 -9.59 17.01
CA PHE A 188 -3.36 -8.46 16.34
C PHE A 188 -2.33 -8.97 15.34
N ASN A 189 -2.47 -8.63 14.06
CA ASN A 189 -1.62 -9.07 12.99
C ASN A 189 -0.76 -7.93 12.47
N LEU A 190 0.58 -8.10 12.51
CA LEU A 190 1.52 -7.16 11.94
C LEU A 190 1.40 -7.10 10.41
N HIS A 191 1.64 -5.95 9.83
CA HIS A 191 1.67 -5.79 8.36
C HIS A 191 2.85 -6.53 7.71
N GLN A 192 3.94 -6.69 8.44
CA GLN A 192 5.13 -7.42 8.00
C GLN A 192 5.55 -8.44 9.06
N ALA A 193 5.88 -9.66 8.61
CA ALA A 193 6.36 -10.70 9.50
C ALA A 193 7.72 -10.32 10.09
N ASP A 194 7.79 -10.17 11.40
CA ASP A 194 9.02 -9.87 12.13
C ASP A 194 8.90 -10.27 13.60
N PHE A 195 9.70 -11.25 14.02
CA PHE A 195 9.66 -11.76 15.39
C PHE A 195 10.14 -10.76 16.45
N LEU A 196 11.08 -9.88 16.09
CA LEU A 196 11.59 -8.87 17.02
C LEU A 196 10.55 -7.78 17.25
N THR A 197 9.90 -7.31 16.19
CA THR A 197 8.78 -6.37 16.29
C THR A 197 7.61 -6.99 17.06
N ALA A 198 7.24 -8.25 16.77
CA ALA A 198 6.19 -8.96 17.52
C ALA A 198 6.53 -9.06 19.02
N SER A 199 7.79 -9.37 19.35
CA SER A 199 8.25 -9.40 20.75
C SER A 199 8.14 -8.04 21.43
N ARG A 200 8.57 -6.98 20.77
CA ARG A 200 8.50 -5.61 21.31
C ARG A 200 7.06 -5.14 21.50
N VAL A 201 6.16 -5.46 20.57
CA VAL A 201 4.73 -5.17 20.71
C VAL A 201 4.14 -5.93 21.89
N ARG A 202 4.39 -7.25 22.01
CA ARG A 202 3.97 -8.04 23.17
C ARG A 202 4.46 -7.42 24.48
N ASP A 203 5.73 -7.04 24.55
CA ASP A 203 6.34 -6.50 25.77
C ASP A 203 5.76 -5.13 26.13
N ALA A 204 5.53 -4.26 25.14
CA ALA A 204 4.87 -2.98 25.34
C ALA A 204 3.45 -3.15 25.90
N ILE A 205 2.68 -4.09 25.34
CA ILE A 205 1.32 -4.39 25.81
C ILE A 205 1.37 -4.96 27.22
N ASN A 206 2.24 -5.96 27.48
CA ASN A 206 2.33 -6.59 28.80
C ASN A 206 2.90 -5.68 29.89
N THR A 207 3.67 -4.67 29.54
CA THR A 207 4.11 -3.62 30.47
C THR A 207 2.93 -2.79 30.96
N ARG A 208 1.98 -2.49 30.07
CA ARG A 208 0.78 -1.70 30.42
C ARG A 208 -0.35 -2.59 30.97
N PHE A 209 -0.52 -3.79 30.42
CA PHE A 209 -1.55 -4.78 30.76
C PHE A 209 -0.90 -6.16 30.97
N PRO A 210 -0.45 -6.49 32.18
CA PRO A 210 0.30 -7.72 32.43
C PRO A 210 -0.45 -8.99 32.04
N GLY A 211 0.24 -9.87 31.28
CA GLY A 211 -0.29 -11.18 30.89
C GLY A 211 -1.34 -11.17 29.78
N THR A 212 -1.60 -10.01 29.18
CA THR A 212 -2.61 -9.86 28.12
C THR A 212 -2.15 -10.37 26.76
N ALA A 213 -0.87 -10.12 26.40
CA ALA A 213 -0.36 -10.40 25.06
C ALA A 213 0.54 -11.63 25.02
N ARG A 214 0.36 -12.49 24.02
CA ARG A 214 1.22 -13.65 23.73
C ARG A 214 1.56 -13.65 22.23
N ILE A 215 2.77 -14.10 21.89
CA ILE A 215 3.16 -14.26 20.47
C ILE A 215 2.60 -15.58 19.98
N GLY A 216 1.83 -15.55 18.90
CA GLY A 216 1.41 -16.74 18.16
C GLY A 216 2.49 -17.14 17.15
N ASP A 217 2.93 -16.19 16.33
CA ASP A 217 3.98 -16.36 15.32
C ASP A 217 4.66 -15.01 14.99
N GLY A 218 5.43 -14.93 13.90
CA GLY A 218 6.13 -13.71 13.48
C GLY A 218 5.20 -12.58 12.98
N VAL A 219 3.91 -12.85 12.83
CA VAL A 219 2.89 -11.88 12.41
C VAL A 219 1.87 -11.65 13.50
N SER A 220 1.44 -12.72 14.20
CA SER A 220 0.26 -12.74 15.04
C SER A 220 0.59 -12.61 16.52
N ILE A 221 -0.09 -11.69 17.18
CA ILE A 221 -0.04 -11.50 18.64
C ILE A 221 -1.45 -11.73 19.18
N GLU A 222 -1.60 -12.72 20.03
CA GLU A 222 -2.87 -13.04 20.67
C GLU A 222 -3.07 -12.20 21.93
N LEU A 223 -4.22 -11.56 22.02
CA LEU A 223 -4.62 -10.71 23.14
C LEU A 223 -5.75 -11.37 23.90
N THR A 224 -5.57 -11.62 25.17
CA THR A 224 -6.64 -12.05 26.07
C THR A 224 -7.33 -10.80 26.63
N LEU A 225 -8.58 -10.56 26.21
CA LEU A 225 -9.32 -9.36 26.57
C LEU A 225 -10.40 -9.66 27.61
N PRO A 226 -10.72 -8.70 28.48
CA PRO A 226 -11.81 -8.85 29.43
C PRO A 226 -13.16 -8.93 28.71
N MET A 227 -14.15 -9.47 29.39
CA MET A 227 -15.53 -9.46 28.93
C MET A 227 -16.15 -8.06 29.09
N GLY A 228 -17.00 -7.67 28.14
CA GLY A 228 -17.66 -6.38 28.14
C GLY A 228 -17.09 -5.40 27.11
N ASN A 229 -17.92 -4.94 26.17
CA ASN A 229 -17.52 -4.15 25.02
C ASN A 229 -16.89 -2.80 25.39
N ASP A 230 -17.38 -2.15 26.43
CA ASP A 230 -16.86 -0.85 26.87
C ASP A 230 -15.42 -0.97 27.39
N VAL A 231 -15.15 -1.94 28.27
CA VAL A 231 -13.82 -2.19 28.83
C VAL A 231 -12.85 -2.63 27.73
N ARG A 232 -13.30 -3.49 26.81
CA ARG A 232 -12.50 -3.93 25.65
C ARG A 232 -12.13 -2.78 24.74
N SER A 233 -13.09 -1.95 24.38
CA SER A 233 -12.87 -0.78 23.50
C SER A 233 -11.89 0.20 24.13
N GLY A 234 -12.02 0.49 25.41
CA GLY A 234 -11.06 1.33 26.15
C GLY A 234 -9.66 0.75 26.18
N MET A 235 -9.54 -0.56 26.46
CA MET A 235 -8.25 -1.26 26.47
C MET A 235 -7.59 -1.28 25.11
N LEU A 236 -8.34 -1.57 24.04
CA LEU A 236 -7.81 -1.57 22.67
C LEU A 236 -7.38 -0.18 22.22
N ALA A 237 -8.14 0.86 22.56
CA ALA A 237 -7.75 2.25 22.27
C ALA A 237 -6.43 2.64 22.94
N GLU A 238 -6.18 2.18 24.20
CA GLU A 238 -4.89 2.38 24.84
C GLU A 238 -3.79 1.57 24.16
N ILE A 239 -4.02 0.29 23.82
CA ILE A 239 -3.06 -0.58 23.13
C ILE A 239 -2.64 0.03 21.78
N GLU A 240 -3.59 0.51 20.98
CA GLU A 240 -3.31 1.15 19.68
C GLU A 240 -2.36 2.35 19.79
N MET A 241 -2.41 3.06 20.89
CA MET A 241 -1.61 4.26 21.12
C MET A 241 -0.23 3.98 21.74
N LEU A 242 0.07 2.75 22.15
CA LEU A 242 1.38 2.39 22.69
C LEU A 242 2.47 2.57 21.63
N ALA A 243 3.55 3.23 22.02
CA ALA A 243 4.71 3.46 21.19
C ALA A 243 5.65 2.26 21.22
N VAL A 244 6.04 1.76 20.07
CA VAL A 244 6.97 0.65 19.92
C VAL A 244 8.01 1.02 18.86
N THR A 245 9.27 0.73 19.12
CA THR A 245 10.33 0.85 18.11
C THR A 245 10.37 -0.44 17.31
N PRO A 246 9.95 -0.47 16.02
CA PRO A 246 9.98 -1.69 15.21
C PRO A 246 11.43 -2.16 14.99
N ALA A 247 11.60 -3.39 14.53
CA ALA A 247 12.91 -3.87 14.09
C ALA A 247 13.41 -3.04 12.90
N PRO A 248 14.72 -2.91 12.72
CA PRO A 248 15.27 -2.28 11.53
C PRO A 248 14.73 -2.97 10.27
N LYS A 249 14.25 -2.18 9.32
CA LYS A 249 13.75 -2.72 8.05
C LYS A 249 14.87 -3.46 7.32
N ALA A 250 14.53 -4.60 6.71
CA ALA A 250 15.47 -5.33 5.88
C ALA A 250 16.02 -4.43 4.76
N ALA A 251 17.28 -4.64 4.43
CA ALA A 251 17.90 -3.95 3.31
C ALA A 251 17.16 -4.31 2.01
N ARG A 252 16.69 -3.30 1.27
CA ARG A 252 15.92 -3.49 0.05
C ARG A 252 16.28 -2.49 -1.03
N VAL A 253 16.42 -3.00 -2.25
CA VAL A 253 16.60 -2.22 -3.48
C VAL A 253 15.43 -2.49 -4.41
N ILE A 254 14.74 -1.45 -4.84
CA ILE A 254 13.64 -1.55 -5.79
C ILE A 254 14.08 -0.85 -7.08
N VAL A 255 14.03 -1.55 -8.19
CA VAL A 255 14.39 -1.03 -9.51
C VAL A 255 13.20 -1.09 -10.43
N ASN A 256 12.83 0.05 -10.99
CA ASN A 256 11.82 0.10 -12.04
C ASN A 256 12.51 -0.04 -13.40
N SER A 257 12.28 -1.17 -14.07
CA SER A 257 12.91 -1.51 -15.36
C SER A 257 12.51 -0.58 -16.50
N ARG A 258 11.30 0.01 -16.44
CA ARG A 258 10.78 0.90 -17.48
C ARG A 258 11.32 2.32 -17.36
N THR A 259 11.47 2.83 -16.14
CA THR A 259 11.88 4.22 -15.90
C THR A 259 13.34 4.37 -15.49
N GLY A 260 14.01 3.27 -15.15
CA GLY A 260 15.38 3.28 -14.60
C GLY A 260 15.48 3.83 -13.17
N THR A 261 14.34 4.05 -12.50
CA THR A 261 14.35 4.58 -11.14
C THR A 261 14.82 3.50 -10.16
N VAL A 262 15.80 3.82 -9.33
CA VAL A 262 16.29 2.96 -8.25
C VAL A 262 15.92 3.58 -6.91
N VAL A 263 15.27 2.81 -6.05
CA VAL A 263 14.94 3.20 -4.68
C VAL A 263 15.72 2.31 -3.73
N ILE A 264 16.51 2.91 -2.87
CA ILE A 264 17.40 2.23 -1.93
C ILE A 264 17.02 2.67 -0.52
N ASN A 265 16.89 1.72 0.41
CA ASN A 265 16.78 2.08 1.81
C ASN A 265 18.17 2.18 2.46
N GLN A 266 18.27 2.86 3.60
CA GLN A 266 19.55 3.14 4.28
C GLN A 266 20.26 1.90 4.86
N ALA A 267 19.59 0.74 4.90
CA ALA A 267 20.16 -0.50 5.44
C ALA A 267 21.00 -1.29 4.42
N VAL A 268 21.04 -0.85 3.16
CA VAL A 268 21.77 -1.55 2.09
C VAL A 268 23.26 -1.34 2.26
N ARG A 269 24.01 -2.43 2.38
CA ARG A 269 25.46 -2.46 2.43
C ARG A 269 26.03 -3.24 1.26
N LEU A 270 27.24 -2.87 0.84
CA LEU A 270 27.98 -3.54 -0.20
C LEU A 270 29.29 -4.06 0.38
N ALA A 271 29.60 -5.33 0.10
CA ALA A 271 30.91 -5.91 0.38
C ALA A 271 31.84 -5.68 -0.83
N PRO A 272 33.16 -5.76 -0.61
CA PRO A 272 34.16 -5.62 -1.69
C PRO A 272 33.85 -6.53 -2.87
N ALA A 273 33.91 -5.98 -4.09
CA ALA A 273 33.62 -6.70 -5.31
C ALA A 273 34.26 -6.05 -6.53
N ALA A 274 34.52 -6.85 -7.55
CA ALA A 274 34.88 -6.37 -8.87
C ALA A 274 33.94 -6.96 -9.91
N ILE A 275 33.30 -6.11 -10.70
CA ILE A 275 32.39 -6.50 -11.78
C ILE A 275 32.85 -5.86 -13.07
N SER A 276 32.85 -6.66 -14.14
CA SER A 276 33.04 -6.18 -15.50
C SER A 276 31.74 -6.42 -16.30
N HIS A 277 31.15 -5.36 -16.82
CA HIS A 277 29.99 -5.40 -17.68
C HIS A 277 30.19 -4.57 -18.94
N GLY A 278 30.34 -5.22 -20.08
CA GLY A 278 30.70 -4.56 -21.34
C GLY A 278 32.09 -3.86 -21.26
N LYS A 279 32.08 -2.54 -21.43
CA LYS A 279 33.27 -1.69 -21.31
C LYS A 279 33.45 -1.08 -19.91
N LEU A 280 32.56 -1.37 -18.97
CA LEU A 280 32.60 -0.85 -17.61
C LEU A 280 33.24 -1.87 -16.69
N VAL A 281 34.21 -1.43 -15.90
CA VAL A 281 34.77 -2.19 -14.79
C VAL A 281 34.47 -1.42 -13.50
N LEU A 282 33.62 -2.01 -12.65
CA LEU A 282 33.31 -1.51 -11.32
C LEU A 282 34.14 -2.28 -10.29
N ARG A 283 34.94 -1.57 -9.50
CA ARG A 283 35.72 -2.15 -8.41
C ARG A 283 35.36 -1.45 -7.10
N ILE A 284 34.97 -2.23 -6.12
CA ILE A 284 34.59 -1.78 -4.76
C ILE A 284 35.68 -2.34 -3.84
N GLU A 285 36.47 -1.48 -3.23
CA GLU A 285 37.53 -1.84 -2.29
C GLU A 285 37.25 -1.19 -0.93
N GLU A 286 37.42 -1.93 0.15
CA GLU A 286 37.42 -1.38 1.50
C GLU A 286 38.83 -0.89 1.81
N ALA A 287 38.98 0.39 2.05
CA ALA A 287 40.23 0.99 2.51
C ALA A 287 39.99 1.52 3.94
N PRO A 288 40.35 0.79 4.99
CA PRO A 288 40.26 1.29 6.34
C PRO A 288 41.15 2.51 6.54
N MET A 289 40.57 3.66 6.81
CA MET A 289 41.33 4.87 7.15
C MET A 289 41.63 4.85 8.63
N VAL A 290 42.91 4.64 8.97
CA VAL A 290 43.37 4.72 10.35
C VAL A 290 43.62 6.18 10.70
N VAL A 291 42.72 6.79 11.45
CA VAL A 291 42.90 8.12 12.00
C VAL A 291 43.74 8.00 13.27
N GLN A 292 45.02 8.29 13.15
CA GLN A 292 45.93 8.35 14.30
C GLN A 292 45.82 9.72 14.98
N PRO A 293 45.70 9.77 16.30
CA PRO A 293 45.78 11.01 17.04
C PRO A 293 47.13 11.70 16.81
N ALA A 294 47.13 13.02 16.81
CA ALA A 294 48.37 13.79 16.68
C ALA A 294 49.39 13.37 17.76
N PRO A 295 50.70 13.37 17.47
CA PRO A 295 51.74 13.03 18.46
C PRO A 295 51.56 13.86 19.72
N PHE A 296 51.56 13.18 20.88
CA PHE A 296 51.34 13.76 22.22
C PHE A 296 49.88 14.09 22.60
N SER A 297 48.87 13.68 21.82
CA SER A 297 47.45 13.74 22.23
C SER A 297 47.04 12.47 22.96
N ARG A 298 46.12 12.57 23.98
CA ARG A 298 45.58 11.44 24.73
C ARG A 298 44.34 10.79 24.02
N GLY A 299 44.33 10.77 22.71
CA GLY A 299 43.26 10.15 21.92
C GLY A 299 43.53 8.65 21.68
N GLU A 300 42.48 7.83 21.60
CA GLU A 300 42.56 6.45 21.11
C GLU A 300 42.53 6.44 19.58
N THR A 301 43.25 5.47 18.98
CA THR A 301 43.23 5.26 17.52
C THR A 301 41.84 4.77 17.13
N ALA A 302 41.13 5.52 16.32
CA ALA A 302 39.88 5.10 15.72
C ALA A 302 40.11 4.57 14.30
N VAL A 303 39.56 3.42 13.99
CA VAL A 303 39.55 2.87 12.64
C VAL A 303 38.19 3.21 12.05
N GLU A 304 38.14 4.12 11.10
CA GLU A 304 36.96 4.36 10.29
C GLU A 304 36.99 3.44 9.07
N GLU A 305 35.94 2.64 8.90
CA GLU A 305 35.78 1.83 7.69
C GLU A 305 35.40 2.79 6.55
N SER A 306 36.34 2.99 5.64
CA SER A 306 36.11 3.78 4.43
C SER A 306 36.31 2.87 3.22
N SER A 307 35.36 2.89 2.29
CA SER A 307 35.41 2.12 1.06
C SER A 307 35.70 3.04 -0.13
N THR A 308 36.60 2.61 -1.03
CA THR A 308 36.91 3.35 -2.24
C THR A 308 36.30 2.65 -3.44
N ILE A 309 35.56 3.41 -4.24
CA ILE A 309 34.93 2.92 -5.47
C ILE A 309 35.70 3.48 -6.66
N SER A 310 36.20 2.62 -7.54
CA SER A 310 36.75 3.01 -8.83
C SER A 310 35.93 2.44 -9.97
N VAL A 311 35.53 3.29 -10.91
CA VAL A 311 34.85 2.90 -12.14
C VAL A 311 35.72 3.30 -13.32
N GLU A 312 36.22 2.31 -14.07
CA GLU A 312 37.03 2.50 -15.26
C GLU A 312 36.20 2.26 -16.51
N GLN A 313 36.25 3.21 -17.46
CA GLN A 313 35.70 3.07 -18.79
C GLN A 313 36.80 3.33 -19.81
N GLU A 314 36.91 2.52 -20.86
CA GLU A 314 38.02 2.51 -21.86
C GLU A 314 38.22 3.79 -22.70
N ALA A 315 37.53 4.88 -22.38
CA ALA A 315 37.76 6.22 -22.93
C ALA A 315 37.29 7.29 -21.93
N SER A 316 38.21 7.75 -21.07
CA SER A 316 38.11 8.98 -20.26
C SER A 316 37.25 8.97 -19.00
N ARG A 317 37.94 9.18 -17.90
CA ARG A 317 37.60 9.60 -16.53
C ARG A 317 37.44 8.48 -15.52
N ILE A 318 38.52 8.32 -14.76
CA ILE A 318 38.51 7.65 -13.47
C ILE A 318 37.75 8.56 -12.50
N ALA A 319 36.61 8.13 -12.02
CA ALA A 319 35.92 8.76 -10.88
C ALA A 319 36.37 8.03 -9.60
N LEU A 320 37.34 8.57 -8.91
CA LEU A 320 37.73 8.14 -7.56
C LEU A 320 36.75 8.83 -6.58
N MET A 321 35.94 8.06 -5.87
CA MET A 321 35.11 8.56 -4.80
C MET A 321 35.59 7.98 -3.45
N PRO A 322 36.11 8.79 -2.54
CA PRO A 322 36.43 8.35 -1.18
C PRO A 322 35.15 8.39 -0.32
N GLY A 323 34.79 7.26 0.26
CA GLY A 323 33.65 7.16 1.15
C GLY A 323 33.31 5.70 1.46
N ALA A 324 32.54 5.45 2.50
CA ALA A 324 31.95 4.13 2.73
C ALA A 324 31.08 3.75 1.52
N ALA A 325 31.25 2.54 0.97
CA ALA A 325 30.57 2.12 -0.26
C ALA A 325 29.04 2.08 -0.03
N ASN A 326 28.41 3.21 -0.23
CA ASN A 326 26.95 3.32 -0.22
C ASN A 326 26.44 3.02 -1.64
N LEU A 327 25.49 2.10 -1.76
CA LEU A 327 24.90 1.76 -3.06
C LEU A 327 24.38 3.00 -3.80
N ALA A 328 23.87 4.01 -3.10
CA ALA A 328 23.41 5.25 -3.72
C ALA A 328 24.52 5.97 -4.50
N GLU A 329 25.74 6.03 -3.96
CA GLU A 329 26.90 6.65 -4.63
C GLU A 329 27.29 5.89 -5.90
N ILE A 330 27.18 4.55 -5.87
CA ILE A 330 27.44 3.72 -7.07
C ILE A 330 26.39 3.98 -8.15
N VAL A 331 25.13 4.04 -7.77
CA VAL A 331 24.04 4.32 -8.71
C VAL A 331 24.20 5.71 -9.32
N ASP A 332 24.57 6.70 -8.52
CA ASP A 332 24.82 8.07 -8.99
C ASP A 332 26.03 8.11 -9.94
N ALA A 333 27.13 7.41 -9.61
CA ALA A 333 28.30 7.32 -10.46
C ALA A 333 27.98 6.63 -11.80
N LEU A 334 27.22 5.53 -11.79
CA LEU A 334 26.78 4.84 -13.00
C LEU A 334 25.84 5.70 -13.86
N ASN A 335 24.95 6.45 -13.23
CA ASN A 335 24.08 7.40 -13.92
C ASN A 335 24.87 8.55 -14.58
N LEU A 336 25.89 9.08 -13.90
CA LEU A 336 26.80 10.10 -14.46
C LEU A 336 27.57 9.61 -15.68
N LEU A 337 27.87 8.30 -15.72
CA LEU A 337 28.53 7.64 -16.86
C LEU A 337 27.56 7.29 -18.00
N GLY A 338 26.24 7.56 -17.81
CA GLY A 338 25.24 7.30 -18.83
C GLY A 338 24.87 5.82 -18.96
N VAL A 339 25.05 5.03 -17.92
CA VAL A 339 24.65 3.61 -17.89
C VAL A 339 23.13 3.51 -17.99
N GLY A 340 22.65 2.70 -18.93
CA GLY A 340 21.22 2.49 -19.13
C GLY A 340 20.56 1.74 -17.95
N ALA A 341 19.23 1.89 -17.78
CA ALA A 341 18.46 1.22 -16.73
C ALA A 341 18.65 -0.31 -16.75
N THR A 342 18.68 -0.90 -17.94
CA THR A 342 18.85 -2.35 -18.12
C THR A 342 20.22 -2.83 -17.65
N ASP A 343 21.28 -2.10 -18.00
CA ASP A 343 22.66 -2.44 -17.60
C ASP A 343 22.84 -2.30 -16.08
N LEU A 344 22.22 -1.29 -15.50
CA LEU A 344 22.22 -1.08 -14.05
C LEU A 344 21.56 -2.24 -13.30
N ILE A 345 20.44 -2.76 -13.81
CA ILE A 345 19.77 -3.95 -13.25
C ILE A 345 20.72 -5.15 -13.30
N VAL A 346 21.37 -5.40 -14.45
CA VAL A 346 22.30 -6.53 -14.63
C VAL A 346 23.49 -6.42 -13.67
N ILE A 347 24.04 -5.22 -13.48
CA ILE A 347 25.13 -4.97 -12.53
C ILE A 347 24.68 -5.25 -11.08
N LEU A 348 23.51 -4.75 -10.68
CA LEU A 348 22.97 -4.99 -9.34
C LEU A 348 22.63 -6.47 -9.10
N GLU A 349 22.08 -7.17 -10.09
CA GLU A 349 21.83 -8.62 -10.02
C GLU A 349 23.13 -9.41 -9.88
N SER A 350 24.15 -9.03 -10.62
CA SER A 350 25.47 -9.66 -10.53
C SER A 350 26.12 -9.44 -9.17
N LEU A 351 26.01 -8.23 -8.58
CA LEU A 351 26.43 -7.94 -7.21
C LEU A 351 25.69 -8.78 -6.18
N LYS A 352 24.39 -8.97 -6.37
CA LYS A 352 23.58 -9.81 -5.49
C LYS A 352 23.96 -11.28 -5.60
N GLN A 353 24.15 -11.80 -6.82
CA GLN A 353 24.59 -13.19 -7.04
C GLN A 353 25.98 -13.47 -6.50
N ALA A 354 26.89 -12.48 -6.59
CA ALA A 354 28.21 -12.54 -5.99
C ALA A 354 28.19 -12.46 -4.45
N GLY A 355 27.04 -12.17 -3.83
CA GLY A 355 26.91 -11.98 -2.38
C GLY A 355 27.42 -10.64 -1.87
N SER A 356 27.86 -9.75 -2.76
CA SER A 356 28.37 -8.43 -2.40
C SER A 356 27.27 -7.45 -2.07
N LEU A 357 26.09 -7.56 -2.68
CA LEU A 357 24.92 -6.79 -2.34
C LEU A 357 24.07 -7.53 -1.29
N GLN A 358 24.13 -7.07 -0.06
CA GLN A 358 23.38 -7.62 1.07
C GLN A 358 22.01 -6.94 1.16
N ALA A 359 21.16 -7.18 0.16
CA ALA A 359 19.81 -6.61 0.10
C ALA A 359 18.85 -7.52 -0.67
N GLU A 360 17.57 -7.41 -0.35
CA GLU A 360 16.50 -7.93 -1.20
C GLU A 360 16.36 -7.01 -2.43
N MET A 361 16.38 -7.57 -3.63
CA MET A 361 16.17 -6.81 -4.85
C MET A 361 14.81 -7.15 -5.44
N VAL A 362 14.03 -6.11 -5.74
CA VAL A 362 12.72 -6.18 -6.37
C VAL A 362 12.76 -5.39 -7.67
N VAL A 363 12.49 -6.04 -8.80
CA VAL A 363 12.40 -5.41 -10.12
C VAL A 363 10.92 -5.23 -10.47
N LEU A 364 10.51 -3.99 -10.82
CA LEU A 364 9.15 -3.59 -11.18
C LEU A 364 9.05 -3.26 -12.67
#